data_f41c99fe0d1ef19c24db8535e8bf0643
#
_entry.id   f41c99fe0d1ef19c24db8535e8bf0643
#
_cell.length_a   1.000
_cell.length_b   1.000
_cell.length_c   1.000
_cell.angle_alpha   90.00
_cell.angle_beta   90.00
_cell.angle_gamma   90.00
#
_symmetry.space_group_name_H-M   'P 1'
#
loop_
_entity.id
_entity.type
_entity.pdbx_description
1 polymer ?
#
loop_
_entity_poly.entity_id
_entity_poly.type
_entity_poly.pdbx_seq_one_letter_code
_entity_poly.pdbx_strand_id
1 'polypeptide(L)'
;MEPTEFLKTVYLGDRACKRILIDGWNRRVELQVDVISRVRDPSGHWNFYTDEDINDGLIVFSHVSSIKLSPPGPLPNDYINSFEVHLLDEKNDTEGCKRLYVFQLSVSSVDSQGNSCEVCIDIVAEDVHLEDPQRPGVAIH
;
A
#
# COMPACT_ATOMS: atom_id res chain seq x y z
N MET A 1 -9.00 -2.11 -12.14
CA MET A 1 -9.75 -1.42 -11.08
C MET A 1 -9.02 -0.13 -10.72
N GLU A 2 -9.75 0.94 -10.61
CA GLU A 2 -9.17 2.22 -10.18
C GLU A 2 -8.61 2.12 -8.76
N PRO A 3 -7.46 2.76 -8.47
CA PRO A 3 -6.87 2.69 -7.14
C PRO A 3 -7.79 3.12 -6.00
N THR A 4 -8.65 4.13 -6.23
CA THR A 4 -9.61 4.58 -5.22
C THR A 4 -10.63 3.50 -4.88
N GLU A 5 -11.09 2.74 -5.86
CA GLU A 5 -12.01 1.62 -5.63
C GLU A 5 -11.29 0.41 -5.04
N PHE A 6 -10.07 0.19 -5.50
CA PHE A 6 -9.23 -0.91 -5.01
C PHE A 6 -8.99 -0.81 -3.49
N LEU A 7 -8.64 0.38 -2.99
CA LEU A 7 -8.37 0.58 -1.57
C LEU A 7 -9.58 0.25 -0.69
N LYS A 8 -10.79 0.45 -1.18
CA LYS A 8 -12.01 0.10 -0.45
C LYS A 8 -12.15 -1.40 -0.22
N THR A 9 -11.45 -2.22 -0.99
CA THR A 9 -11.49 -3.69 -0.87
C THR A 9 -10.41 -4.23 0.06
N VAL A 10 -9.53 -3.39 0.58
CA VAL A 10 -8.38 -3.80 1.38
C VAL A 10 -8.57 -3.37 2.83
N TYR A 11 -8.47 -4.32 3.74
CA TYR A 11 -8.55 -4.06 5.18
C TYR A 11 -7.17 -4.23 5.82
N LEU A 12 -6.70 -3.18 6.47
CA LEU A 12 -5.40 -3.13 7.13
C LEU A 12 -5.48 -2.76 8.62
N GLY A 13 -6.68 -2.80 9.20
CA GLY A 13 -6.86 -2.55 10.64
C GLY A 13 -6.10 -3.58 11.46
N ASP A 14 -5.39 -3.14 12.51
CA ASP A 14 -4.54 -3.98 13.36
C ASP A 14 -3.46 -4.75 12.57
N ARG A 15 -3.04 -4.22 11.42
CA ARG A 15 -1.99 -4.80 10.59
C ARG A 15 -0.71 -4.01 10.71
N ALA A 16 0.41 -4.71 10.70
CA ALA A 16 1.73 -4.12 10.87
C ALA A 16 2.55 -4.15 9.58
N CYS A 17 3.29 -3.08 9.37
CA CYS A 17 4.27 -3.00 8.29
C CYS A 17 5.52 -3.81 8.69
N LYS A 18 5.87 -4.81 7.88
CA LYS A 18 7.03 -5.65 8.10
C LYS A 18 8.25 -5.21 7.32
N ARG A 19 8.05 -4.67 6.12
CA ARG A 19 9.15 -4.32 5.23
C ARG A 19 8.69 -3.36 4.15
N ILE A 20 9.58 -2.46 3.76
CA ILE A 20 9.42 -1.66 2.55
C ILE A 20 10.59 -1.98 1.63
N LEU A 21 10.31 -2.37 0.40
CA LEU A 21 11.33 -2.59 -0.62
C LEU A 21 11.16 -1.55 -1.71
N ILE A 22 12.23 -0.82 -1.98
CA ILE A 22 12.28 0.19 -3.03
C ILE A 22 13.16 -0.34 -4.17
N ASP A 23 12.54 -0.65 -5.30
CA ASP A 23 13.22 -1.04 -6.51
C ASP A 23 13.19 0.16 -7.48
N GLY A 24 14.23 0.99 -7.39
CA GLY A 24 14.29 2.21 -8.19
C GLY A 24 14.45 1.96 -9.68
N TRP A 25 15.13 0.88 -10.04
CA TRP A 25 15.33 0.52 -11.43
C TRP A 25 14.03 0.19 -12.16
N ASN A 26 13.18 -0.62 -11.52
CA ASN A 26 11.90 -1.03 -12.07
C ASN A 26 10.74 -0.11 -11.67
N ARG A 27 11.02 0.98 -10.95
CA ARG A 27 10.02 1.93 -10.45
C ARG A 27 8.90 1.23 -9.69
N ARG A 28 9.29 0.35 -8.79
CA ARG A 28 8.37 -0.47 -8.01
C ARG A 28 8.66 -0.30 -6.53
N VAL A 29 7.62 -0.13 -5.74
CA VAL A 29 7.70 -0.12 -4.28
C VAL A 29 6.80 -1.20 -3.74
N GLU A 30 7.29 -2.01 -2.83
CA GLU A 30 6.51 -3.06 -2.15
C GLU A 30 6.46 -2.77 -0.66
N LEU A 31 5.25 -2.79 -0.11
CA LEU A 31 5.02 -2.73 1.32
C LEU A 31 4.54 -4.11 1.77
N GLN A 32 5.31 -4.78 2.62
CA GLN A 32 4.92 -6.07 3.18
C GLN A 32 4.18 -5.87 4.50
N VAL A 33 3.06 -6.54 4.63
CA VAL A 33 2.18 -6.48 5.79
C VAL A 33 2.01 -7.89 6.34
N ASP A 34 1.88 -8.01 7.67
CA ASP A 34 1.73 -9.33 8.30
C ASP A 34 0.53 -10.12 7.76
N VAL A 35 -0.62 -9.47 7.59
CA VAL A 35 -1.80 -10.06 6.93
C VAL A 35 -2.54 -8.96 6.18
N ILE A 36 -2.94 -9.23 4.96
CA ILE A 36 -3.85 -8.36 4.20
C ILE A 36 -5.19 -9.08 4.10
N SER A 37 -6.25 -8.43 4.57
CA SER A 37 -7.62 -8.96 4.46
C SER A 37 -8.38 -8.21 3.37
N ARG A 38 -9.31 -8.92 2.71
CA ARG A 38 -10.11 -8.34 1.63
C ARG A 38 -11.55 -8.08 2.11
N VAL A 39 -12.08 -6.93 1.70
CA VAL A 39 -13.48 -6.57 1.93
C VAL A 39 -14.24 -6.81 0.63
N ARG A 40 -15.06 -7.84 0.60
CA ARG A 40 -15.81 -8.24 -0.60
C ARG A 40 -17.33 -8.05 -0.48
N ASP A 41 -17.80 -7.61 0.69
CA ASP A 41 -19.22 -7.37 0.92
C ASP A 41 -19.65 -6.07 0.24
N PRO A 42 -20.72 -6.06 -0.57
CA PRO A 42 -21.23 -4.84 -1.19
C PRO A 42 -21.60 -3.74 -0.20
N SER A 43 -21.94 -4.12 1.05
CA SER A 43 -22.23 -3.15 2.13
C SER A 43 -20.95 -2.54 2.72
N GLY A 44 -19.78 -3.01 2.33
CA GLY A 44 -18.50 -2.56 2.86
C GLY A 44 -18.15 -3.15 4.22
N HIS A 45 -18.91 -4.11 4.71
CA HIS A 45 -18.59 -4.80 5.96
C HIS A 45 -17.49 -5.82 5.76
N TRP A 46 -16.54 -5.82 6.68
CA TRP A 46 -15.47 -6.80 6.70
C TRP A 46 -15.98 -8.15 7.22
N ASN A 47 -15.62 -9.22 6.50
CA ASN A 47 -15.92 -10.58 6.94
C ASN A 47 -14.63 -11.23 7.47
N PHE A 48 -14.59 -11.56 8.75
CA PHE A 48 -13.44 -12.17 9.42
C PHE A 48 -13.06 -13.56 8.90
N TYR A 49 -13.94 -14.21 8.16
CA TYR A 49 -13.80 -15.60 7.75
C TYR A 49 -13.61 -15.76 6.25
N THR A 50 -12.98 -14.77 5.60
CA THR A 50 -12.73 -14.88 4.17
C THR A 50 -11.48 -15.73 3.91
N ASP A 51 -11.55 -16.61 2.92
CA ASP A 51 -10.41 -17.38 2.41
C ASP A 51 -9.46 -16.51 1.57
N GLU A 52 -9.69 -15.20 1.55
CA GLU A 52 -8.93 -14.24 0.75
C GLU A 52 -7.85 -13.50 1.55
N ASP A 53 -7.58 -13.91 2.79
CA ASP A 53 -6.50 -13.33 3.57
C ASP A 53 -5.14 -13.73 2.98
N ILE A 54 -4.24 -12.75 2.85
CA ILE A 54 -2.90 -12.95 2.32
C ILE A 54 -1.90 -12.76 3.45
N ASN A 55 -1.29 -13.86 3.91
CA ASN A 55 -0.25 -13.82 4.94
C ASN A 55 1.03 -13.24 4.34
N ASP A 56 1.67 -12.34 5.07
CA ASP A 56 2.86 -11.62 4.60
C ASP A 56 2.65 -10.94 3.25
N GLY A 57 1.43 -10.48 3.01
CA GLY A 57 1.00 -9.92 1.74
C GLY A 57 1.76 -8.67 1.35
N LEU A 58 1.89 -8.47 0.05
CA LEU A 58 2.55 -7.31 -0.52
C LEU A 58 1.53 -6.35 -1.11
N ILE A 59 1.63 -5.08 -0.74
CA ILE A 59 0.99 -3.99 -1.45
C ILE A 59 2.04 -3.45 -2.42
N VAL A 60 1.76 -3.55 -3.71
CA VAL A 60 2.71 -3.25 -4.76
C VAL A 60 2.28 -2.00 -5.51
N PHE A 61 3.17 -1.01 -5.52
CA PHE A 61 2.98 0.22 -6.28
C PHE A 61 3.84 0.13 -7.55
N SER A 62 3.23 0.37 -8.70
CA SER A 62 3.88 0.25 -10.00
C SER A 62 3.97 1.60 -10.69
N HIS A 63 4.99 1.76 -11.55
CA HIS A 63 5.29 3.01 -12.21
C HIS A 63 5.43 4.15 -11.20
N VAL A 64 6.24 3.91 -10.19
CA VAL A 64 6.48 4.86 -9.10
C VAL A 64 7.36 6.00 -9.59
N SER A 65 6.92 7.24 -9.36
CA SER A 65 7.69 8.43 -9.67
C SER A 65 8.51 8.90 -8.47
N SER A 66 7.97 8.77 -7.26
CA SER A 66 8.65 9.23 -6.05
C SER A 66 8.13 8.54 -4.81
N ILE A 67 8.95 8.53 -3.78
CA ILE A 67 8.57 8.13 -2.43
C ILE A 67 9.16 9.13 -1.45
N LYS A 68 8.35 9.54 -0.47
CA LYS A 68 8.77 10.46 0.59
C LYS A 68 8.37 9.88 1.94
N LEU A 69 9.32 9.87 2.87
CA LEU A 69 9.06 9.51 4.27
C LEU A 69 9.25 10.74 5.15
N SER A 70 8.29 11.01 6.02
CA SER A 70 8.28 12.16 6.93
C SER A 70 7.88 11.75 8.33
N PRO A 71 8.71 11.99 9.38
CA PRO A 71 10.06 12.53 9.30
C PRO A 71 11.05 11.53 8.72
N PRO A 72 12.15 11.98 8.13
CA PRO A 72 13.22 11.06 7.71
C PRO A 72 13.92 10.47 8.94
N GLY A 73 14.34 9.22 8.84
CA GLY A 73 15.10 8.53 9.87
C GLY A 73 14.37 7.38 10.54
N PRO A 74 13.22 7.59 11.22
CA PRO A 74 12.52 6.48 11.85
C PRO A 74 12.05 5.44 10.84
N LEU A 75 12.18 4.15 11.21
CA LEU A 75 11.72 3.06 10.36
C LEU A 75 10.24 2.75 10.63
N PRO A 76 9.38 2.77 9.61
CA PRO A 76 7.99 2.35 9.77
C PRO A 76 7.94 0.83 9.97
N ASN A 77 7.69 0.39 11.19
CA ASN A 77 7.85 -1.01 11.59
C ASN A 77 6.73 -1.54 12.48
N ASP A 78 5.61 -0.82 12.56
CA ASP A 78 4.51 -1.21 13.43
C ASP A 78 3.18 -0.96 12.70
N TYR A 79 2.11 -0.67 13.41
CA TYR A 79 0.75 -0.59 12.85
C TYR A 79 0.62 0.41 11.72
N ILE A 80 -0.17 0.03 10.72
CA ILE A 80 -0.63 0.93 9.66
C ILE A 80 -1.87 1.64 10.19
N ASN A 81 -1.75 2.96 10.39
CA ASN A 81 -2.82 3.77 10.99
C ASN A 81 -3.81 4.27 9.94
N SER A 82 -3.34 4.55 8.74
CA SER A 82 -4.19 5.01 7.63
C SER A 82 -3.56 4.70 6.29
N PHE A 83 -4.40 4.55 5.29
CA PHE A 83 -3.99 4.38 3.90
C PHE A 83 -5.04 5.07 3.01
N GLU A 84 -4.61 6.12 2.33
CA GLU A 84 -5.47 6.95 1.47
C GLU A 84 -4.86 7.08 0.09
N VAL A 85 -5.70 7.37 -0.89
CA VAL A 85 -5.26 7.63 -2.26
C VAL A 85 -6.01 8.83 -2.83
N HIS A 86 -5.26 9.68 -3.54
CA HIS A 86 -5.81 10.85 -4.21
C HIS A 86 -5.27 10.94 -5.63
N LEU A 87 -6.14 11.31 -6.58
CA LEU A 87 -5.70 11.59 -7.94
C LEU A 87 -4.86 12.86 -7.92
N LEU A 88 -3.61 12.76 -8.40
CA LEU A 88 -2.66 13.86 -8.44
C LEU A 88 -2.65 14.57 -9.78
N ASP A 89 -2.66 13.80 -10.88
CA ASP A 89 -2.59 14.33 -12.24
C ASP A 89 -3.24 13.36 -13.22
N GLU A 90 -3.77 13.90 -14.30
CA GLU A 90 -4.36 13.10 -15.37
C GLU A 90 -3.92 13.70 -16.72
N LYS A 91 -3.25 12.88 -17.53
CA LYS A 91 -2.79 13.27 -18.85
C LYS A 91 -3.46 12.42 -19.91
N ASN A 92 -4.16 13.09 -20.84
CA ASN A 92 -4.71 12.47 -22.04
C ASN A 92 -3.78 12.79 -23.20
N ASP A 93 -3.21 11.77 -23.80
CA ASP A 93 -2.39 11.90 -24.99
C ASP A 93 -2.83 10.91 -26.08
N THR A 94 -2.10 10.84 -27.18
CA THR A 94 -2.42 9.95 -28.31
C THR A 94 -2.25 8.47 -27.96
N GLU A 95 -1.56 8.15 -26.86
CA GLU A 95 -1.33 6.78 -26.37
C GLU A 95 -2.35 6.36 -25.32
N GLY A 96 -3.26 7.26 -24.90
CA GLY A 96 -4.29 6.99 -23.93
C GLY A 96 -4.28 7.94 -22.74
N CYS A 97 -4.98 7.56 -21.67
CA CYS A 97 -5.07 8.31 -20.44
C CYS A 97 -4.10 7.75 -19.41
N LYS A 98 -3.20 8.60 -18.92
CA LYS A 98 -2.31 8.26 -17.80
C LYS A 98 -2.77 9.02 -16.57
N ARG A 99 -3.02 8.29 -15.49
CA ARG A 99 -3.39 8.86 -14.20
C ARG A 99 -2.29 8.62 -13.20
N LEU A 100 -1.97 9.67 -12.48
CA LEU A 100 -0.96 9.64 -11.42
C LEU A 100 -1.66 9.87 -10.09
N TYR A 101 -1.39 8.99 -9.14
CA TYR A 101 -1.99 9.04 -7.81
C TYR A 101 -0.94 9.29 -6.76
N VAL A 102 -1.32 9.94 -5.68
CA VAL A 102 -0.54 9.94 -4.44
C VAL A 102 -1.20 8.99 -3.46
N PHE A 103 -0.43 8.01 -3.01
CA PHE A 103 -0.82 7.07 -1.97
C PHE A 103 -0.17 7.52 -0.67
N GLN A 104 -0.97 7.75 0.35
CA GLN A 104 -0.53 8.28 1.63
C GLN A 104 -0.79 7.25 2.72
N LEU A 105 0.29 6.79 3.34
CA LEU A 105 0.21 5.87 4.47
C LEU A 105 0.74 6.55 5.71
N SER A 106 0.10 6.28 6.84
CA SER A 106 0.62 6.61 8.14
C SER A 106 0.94 5.31 8.86
N VAL A 107 2.20 5.14 9.22
CA VAL A 107 2.69 3.90 9.84
C VAL A 107 3.42 4.25 11.12
N SER A 108 3.12 3.52 12.18
CA SER A 108 3.82 3.68 13.44
C SER A 108 5.25 3.18 13.35
N SER A 109 6.15 3.89 14.02
CA SER A 109 7.55 3.50 14.18
C SER A 109 7.85 3.36 15.66
N VAL A 110 8.38 2.20 16.05
CA VAL A 110 8.78 1.93 17.44
C VAL A 110 10.28 1.67 17.45
N ASP A 111 11.01 2.42 18.27
CA ASP A 111 12.46 2.25 18.39
C ASP A 111 12.82 1.16 19.42
N SER A 112 14.11 0.88 19.57
CA SER A 112 14.61 -0.14 20.50
C SER A 112 14.33 0.16 21.99
N GLN A 113 13.98 1.40 22.30
CA GLN A 113 13.67 1.85 23.67
C GLN A 113 12.17 1.90 23.93
N GLY A 114 11.34 1.51 22.95
CA GLY A 114 9.90 1.53 23.07
C GLY A 114 9.25 2.87 22.80
N ASN A 115 10.02 3.89 22.37
CA ASN A 115 9.46 5.16 21.94
C ASN A 115 8.80 5.02 20.57
N SER A 116 7.63 5.61 20.40
CA SER A 116 6.90 5.55 19.15
C SER A 116 6.69 6.91 18.52
N CYS A 117 6.68 6.95 17.22
CA CYS A 117 6.27 8.11 16.44
C CYS A 117 5.53 7.64 15.18
N GLU A 118 4.98 8.58 14.45
CA GLU A 118 4.25 8.29 13.22
C GLU A 118 5.10 8.68 12.03
N VAL A 119 5.21 7.78 11.04
CA VAL A 119 5.90 8.04 9.78
C VAL A 119 4.85 8.11 8.68
N CYS A 120 4.80 9.24 7.98
CA CYS A 120 3.96 9.41 6.81
C CYS A 120 4.74 9.01 5.57
N ILE A 121 4.16 8.14 4.75
CA ILE A 121 4.77 7.66 3.51
C ILE A 121 3.90 8.13 2.36
N ASP A 122 4.46 8.96 1.48
CA ASP A 122 3.80 9.44 0.27
C ASP A 122 4.44 8.78 -0.94
N ILE A 123 3.66 7.98 -1.66
CA ILE A 123 4.11 7.29 -2.87
C ILE A 123 3.33 7.83 -4.05
N VAL A 124 4.03 8.36 -5.05
CA VAL A 124 3.42 8.83 -6.29
C VAL A 124 3.60 7.75 -7.34
N ALA A 125 2.50 7.19 -7.82
CA ALA A 125 2.51 6.04 -8.72
C ALA A 125 1.27 6.02 -9.61
N GLU A 126 1.31 5.21 -10.66
CA GLU A 126 0.17 5.03 -11.56
C GLU A 126 -0.78 3.93 -11.09
N ASP A 127 -0.26 2.87 -10.45
CA ASP A 127 -1.04 1.69 -10.10
C ASP A 127 -0.69 1.12 -8.74
N VAL A 128 -1.64 0.36 -8.21
CA VAL A 128 -1.47 -0.44 -6.98
C VAL A 128 -2.17 -1.79 -7.17
N HIS A 129 -1.55 -2.84 -6.67
CA HIS A 129 -2.14 -4.18 -6.61
C HIS A 129 -1.58 -4.94 -5.41
N LEU A 130 -2.13 -6.10 -5.13
CA LEU A 130 -1.62 -7.00 -4.10
C LEU A 130 -0.86 -8.16 -4.74
N GLU A 131 0.09 -8.72 -4.01
CA GLU A 131 0.73 -9.98 -4.37
C GLU A 131 0.86 -10.86 -3.13
N ASP A 132 0.73 -12.17 -3.37
CA ASP A 132 1.03 -13.18 -2.37
C ASP A 132 2.49 -13.60 -2.56
N PRO A 133 3.34 -13.53 -1.53
CA PRO A 133 4.72 -13.98 -1.64
C PRO A 133 4.88 -15.44 -2.09
N GLN A 134 3.87 -16.27 -1.86
CA GLN A 134 3.87 -17.66 -2.31
C GLN A 134 3.50 -17.81 -3.80
N ARG A 135 3.04 -16.74 -4.42
CA ARG A 135 2.68 -16.68 -5.84
C ARG A 135 3.26 -15.43 -6.48
N PRO A 136 4.61 -15.30 -6.51
CA PRO A 136 5.25 -14.08 -6.99
C PRO A 136 4.89 -13.80 -8.45
N GLY A 137 4.70 -12.51 -8.76
CA GLY A 137 4.38 -12.05 -10.10
C GLY A 137 2.92 -12.15 -10.48
N VAL A 138 2.04 -12.67 -9.61
CA VAL A 138 0.59 -12.73 -9.86
C VAL A 138 -0.08 -11.54 -9.18
N ALA A 139 -0.61 -10.61 -9.97
CA ALA A 139 -1.30 -9.45 -9.44
C ALA A 139 -2.71 -9.83 -8.95
N ILE A 140 -3.05 -9.36 -7.76
CA ILE A 140 -4.37 -9.52 -7.15
C ILE A 140 -5.03 -8.15 -7.09
N HIS A 141 -6.18 -8.05 -7.72
CA HIS A 141 -6.96 -6.81 -7.78
C HIS A 141 -8.25 -6.88 -6.97
#